data_289b3e602e0c1c02d7df889db27d7ef0
#
_entry.id   289b3e602e0c1c02d7df889db27d7ef0
#
_cell.length_a   1.000
_cell.length_b   1.000
_cell.length_c   1.000
_cell.angle_alpha   90.00
_cell.angle_beta   90.00
_cell.angle_gamma   90.00
#
_symmetry.space_group_name_H-M   'P 1'
#
loop_
_entity.id
_entity.type
_entity.pdbx_description
1 polymer ?
#
loop_
_entity_poly.entity_id
_entity_poly.type
_entity_poly.pdbx_seq_one_letter_code
_entity_poly.pdbx_strand_id
1 'polypeptide(L)'
;MVGAVVAAGGSIVGEGFHGRFGEAHAEVEALAAAGAAARGATLYVTLEPCCHHGKTPPCTEAVVAAGIARVVIAARDPFPAVNGGGIAALRAAGIAVEAGLCEREALRLTAPFRTLVEAKRPWVIAKWAMSLDGRMATASGESRWISSAESRAIVHRLRGRVDAIVVGIGTALADDPLLTARPDDGAATPRQLVRIVLDSHARLPPASRLVQTAREHPLLVAVGPEAPAERRQTLAAEIGRAHV
;
A
#
# COMPACT_ATOMS: atom_id res chain seq x y z
N MET A 1 5.12 -3.19 -2.21
CA MET A 1 4.81 -4.51 -2.77
C MET A 1 6.09 -5.07 -3.35
N VAL A 2 6.44 -6.32 -3.04
CA VAL A 2 7.63 -7.01 -3.57
C VAL A 2 7.17 -8.31 -4.19
N GLY A 3 7.74 -8.66 -5.34
CA GLY A 3 7.50 -9.92 -6.04
C GLY A 3 8.81 -10.58 -6.44
N ALA A 4 8.79 -11.90 -6.56
CA ALA A 4 9.93 -12.70 -6.96
C ALA A 4 9.49 -13.83 -7.91
N VAL A 5 10.38 -14.20 -8.85
CA VAL A 5 10.16 -15.27 -9.82
C VAL A 5 11.44 -16.09 -9.91
N VAL A 6 11.30 -17.41 -9.80
CA VAL A 6 12.39 -18.35 -10.06
C VAL A 6 12.22 -18.93 -11.46
N ALA A 7 13.26 -18.82 -12.30
CA ALA A 7 13.27 -19.33 -13.66
C ALA A 7 14.42 -20.34 -13.88
N ALA A 8 14.10 -21.47 -14.48
CA ALA A 8 15.03 -22.52 -14.83
C ALA A 8 14.77 -23.01 -16.27
N GLY A 9 15.80 -23.19 -17.07
CA GLY A 9 15.67 -23.69 -18.46
C GLY A 9 14.73 -22.86 -19.35
N GLY A 10 14.61 -21.55 -19.10
CA GLY A 10 13.74 -20.65 -19.86
C GLY A 10 12.26 -20.67 -19.41
N SER A 11 11.91 -21.42 -18.37
CA SER A 11 10.54 -21.52 -17.84
C SER A 11 10.48 -20.98 -16.40
N ILE A 12 9.35 -20.40 -16.03
CA ILE A 12 9.05 -20.04 -14.64
C ILE A 12 8.74 -21.31 -13.87
N VAL A 13 9.47 -21.54 -12.77
CA VAL A 13 9.31 -22.72 -11.91
C VAL A 13 8.79 -22.38 -10.51
N GLY A 14 8.77 -21.11 -10.15
CA GLY A 14 8.18 -20.62 -8.91
C GLY A 14 7.95 -19.13 -8.94
N GLU A 15 6.86 -18.69 -8.28
CA GLU A 15 6.49 -17.29 -8.13
C GLU A 15 6.09 -17.01 -6.70
N GLY A 16 6.35 -15.80 -6.23
CA GLY A 16 5.98 -15.38 -4.89
C GLY A 16 5.82 -13.86 -4.78
N PHE A 17 5.02 -13.44 -3.82
CA PHE A 17 4.87 -12.03 -3.47
C PHE A 17 4.71 -11.87 -1.96
N HIS A 18 5.16 -10.73 -1.44
CA HIS A 18 4.98 -10.43 -0.03
C HIS A 18 3.54 -10.00 0.24
N GLY A 19 2.75 -10.86 0.89
CA GLY A 19 1.33 -10.67 1.16
C GLY A 19 1.06 -9.71 2.31
N ARG A 20 1.69 -9.95 3.49
CA ARG A 20 1.47 -9.19 4.72
C ARG A 20 2.77 -8.95 5.47
N PHE A 21 2.85 -7.80 6.13
CA PHE A 21 3.96 -7.48 7.02
C PHE A 21 4.13 -8.51 8.13
N GLY A 22 5.34 -9.09 8.23
CA GLY A 22 5.69 -10.13 9.21
C GLY A 22 5.51 -11.56 8.73
N GLU A 23 4.95 -11.78 7.54
CA GLU A 23 4.90 -13.08 6.86
C GLU A 23 6.10 -13.27 5.94
N ALA A 24 6.15 -14.42 5.23
CA ALA A 24 7.22 -14.75 4.31
C ALA A 24 7.43 -13.66 3.24
N HIS A 25 8.66 -13.38 2.91
CA HIS A 25 9.00 -12.48 1.81
C HIS A 25 8.80 -13.17 0.46
N ALA A 26 8.69 -12.37 -0.61
CA ALA A 26 8.45 -12.84 -1.97
C ALA A 26 9.46 -13.91 -2.43
N GLU A 27 10.73 -13.73 -2.08
CA GLU A 27 11.81 -14.67 -2.40
C GLU A 27 11.55 -16.04 -1.77
N VAL A 28 11.16 -16.07 -0.50
CA VAL A 28 10.89 -17.33 0.23
C VAL A 28 9.71 -18.06 -0.38
N GLU A 29 8.62 -17.33 -0.70
CA GLU A 29 7.45 -17.90 -1.37
C GLU A 29 7.80 -18.46 -2.76
N ALA A 30 8.56 -17.70 -3.57
CA ALA A 30 8.98 -18.15 -4.90
C ALA A 30 9.89 -19.37 -4.84
N LEU A 31 10.82 -19.43 -3.87
CA LEU A 31 11.71 -20.57 -3.64
C LEU A 31 10.93 -21.81 -3.16
N ALA A 32 9.96 -21.62 -2.27
CA ALA A 32 9.09 -22.71 -1.81
C ALA A 32 8.27 -23.29 -2.97
N ALA A 33 7.72 -22.43 -3.83
CA ALA A 33 6.98 -22.86 -5.02
C ALA A 33 7.88 -23.59 -6.04
N ALA A 34 9.11 -23.17 -6.21
CA ALA A 34 10.07 -23.80 -7.12
C ALA A 34 10.60 -25.15 -6.60
N GLY A 35 10.67 -25.33 -5.29
CA GLY A 35 11.18 -26.54 -4.66
C GLY A 35 12.57 -26.94 -5.18
N ALA A 36 12.76 -28.18 -5.55
CA ALA A 36 14.04 -28.69 -6.07
C ALA A 36 14.51 -28.02 -7.38
N ALA A 37 13.58 -27.46 -8.17
CA ALA A 37 13.90 -26.77 -9.42
C ALA A 37 14.60 -25.41 -9.20
N ALA A 38 14.67 -24.92 -7.97
CA ALA A 38 15.40 -23.71 -7.61
C ALA A 38 16.92 -23.87 -7.75
N ARG A 39 17.45 -25.10 -7.60
CA ARG A 39 18.89 -25.35 -7.65
C ARG A 39 19.45 -25.05 -9.04
N GLY A 40 20.45 -24.16 -9.09
CA GLY A 40 21.06 -23.69 -10.34
C GLY A 40 20.21 -22.71 -11.15
N ALA A 41 19.03 -22.35 -10.68
CA ALA A 41 18.11 -21.43 -11.33
C ALA A 41 18.51 -19.95 -11.17
N THR A 42 17.78 -19.07 -11.86
CA THR A 42 17.86 -17.61 -11.70
C THR A 42 16.66 -17.12 -10.93
N LEU A 43 16.90 -16.35 -9.86
CA LEU A 43 15.89 -15.60 -9.11
C LEU A 43 15.82 -14.18 -9.64
N TYR A 44 14.63 -13.74 -10.05
CA TYR A 44 14.31 -12.34 -10.36
C TYR A 44 13.51 -11.76 -9.21
N VAL A 45 13.89 -10.59 -8.70
CA VAL A 45 13.21 -9.95 -7.57
C VAL A 45 13.10 -8.44 -7.78
N THR A 46 11.95 -7.87 -7.43
CA THR A 46 11.68 -6.44 -7.64
C THR A 46 12.43 -5.52 -6.69
N LEU A 47 12.87 -6.02 -5.52
CA LEU A 47 13.63 -5.29 -4.51
C LEU A 47 14.78 -6.15 -4.01
N GLU A 48 15.88 -5.53 -3.62
CA GLU A 48 17.05 -6.20 -3.05
C GLU A 48 16.68 -7.13 -1.87
N PRO A 49 17.10 -8.42 -1.88
CA PRO A 49 16.85 -9.36 -0.80
C PRO A 49 17.44 -8.88 0.53
N CYS A 50 16.69 -9.00 1.60
CA CYS A 50 17.16 -8.60 2.94
C CYS A 50 18.30 -9.51 3.43
N CYS A 51 19.26 -8.90 4.14
CA CYS A 51 20.45 -9.56 4.71
C CYS A 51 20.53 -9.46 6.23
N HIS A 52 19.46 -9.05 6.91
CA HIS A 52 19.39 -8.92 8.36
C HIS A 52 18.22 -9.71 8.92
N HIS A 53 18.33 -10.14 10.17
CA HIS A 53 17.22 -10.72 10.92
C HIS A 53 16.23 -9.62 11.31
N GLY A 54 15.01 -9.75 10.84
CA GLY A 54 13.88 -8.90 11.19
C GLY A 54 12.81 -9.73 11.92
N LYS A 55 11.57 -9.68 11.46
CA LYS A 55 10.50 -10.60 11.90
C LYS A 55 10.66 -11.98 11.28
N THR A 56 11.37 -12.07 10.16
CA THR A 56 11.72 -13.29 9.43
C THR A 56 13.23 -13.38 9.27
N PRO A 57 13.79 -14.58 9.05
CA PRO A 57 15.21 -14.74 8.69
C PRO A 57 15.55 -14.01 7.40
N PRO A 58 16.83 -13.70 7.15
CA PRO A 58 17.28 -13.04 5.92
C PRO A 58 16.93 -13.82 4.66
N CYS A 59 16.38 -13.16 3.64
CA CYS A 59 16.12 -13.79 2.34
C CYS A 59 17.39 -14.26 1.65
N THR A 60 18.52 -13.57 1.88
CA THR A 60 19.83 -13.99 1.35
C THR A 60 20.20 -15.40 1.79
N GLU A 61 19.92 -15.78 3.03
CA GLU A 61 20.18 -17.14 3.54
C GLU A 61 19.31 -18.18 2.83
N ALA A 62 18.01 -17.89 2.63
CA ALA A 62 17.11 -18.77 1.90
C ALA A 62 17.54 -18.96 0.43
N VAL A 63 17.98 -17.88 -0.22
CA VAL A 63 18.49 -17.91 -1.61
C VAL A 63 19.75 -18.79 -1.73
N VAL A 64 20.67 -18.64 -0.78
CA VAL A 64 21.90 -19.47 -0.74
C VAL A 64 21.56 -20.94 -0.47
N ALA A 65 20.71 -21.22 0.51
CA ALA A 65 20.29 -22.58 0.87
C ALA A 65 19.57 -23.31 -0.27
N ALA A 66 18.78 -22.58 -1.07
CA ALA A 66 18.09 -23.11 -2.24
C ALA A 66 19.05 -23.44 -3.42
N GLY A 67 20.29 -22.97 -3.35
CA GLY A 67 21.30 -23.22 -4.40
C GLY A 67 21.04 -22.43 -5.69
N ILE A 68 20.47 -21.23 -5.59
CA ILE A 68 20.28 -20.30 -6.72
C ILE A 68 21.66 -19.92 -7.29
N ALA A 69 21.81 -19.98 -8.61
CA ALA A 69 23.08 -19.64 -9.28
C ALA A 69 23.20 -18.14 -9.61
N ARG A 70 22.09 -17.48 -9.88
CA ARG A 70 22.05 -16.06 -10.29
C ARG A 70 20.86 -15.35 -9.69
N VAL A 71 21.06 -14.11 -9.26
CA VAL A 71 19.98 -13.22 -8.78
C VAL A 71 19.97 -11.95 -9.61
N VAL A 72 18.82 -11.59 -10.14
CA VAL A 72 18.56 -10.36 -10.89
C VAL A 72 17.65 -9.48 -10.07
N ILE A 73 18.17 -8.35 -9.62
CA ILE A 73 17.50 -7.39 -8.72
C ILE A 73 17.07 -6.18 -9.54
N ALA A 74 15.79 -5.83 -9.49
CA ALA A 74 15.30 -4.67 -10.21
C ALA A 74 15.76 -3.36 -9.54
N ALA A 75 15.53 -3.19 -8.24
CA ALA A 75 15.92 -1.99 -7.50
C ALA A 75 16.62 -2.33 -6.18
N ARG A 76 17.56 -1.46 -5.76
CA ARG A 76 18.19 -1.55 -4.43
C ARG A 76 17.19 -1.17 -3.34
N ASP A 77 17.32 -1.81 -2.19
CA ASP A 77 16.54 -1.46 -1.02
C ASP A 77 17.08 -0.16 -0.37
N PRO A 78 16.26 0.87 -0.15
CA PRO A 78 16.67 2.11 0.51
C PRO A 78 16.84 1.95 2.03
N PHE A 79 16.40 0.83 2.60
CA PHE A 79 16.44 0.62 4.05
C PHE A 79 17.90 0.49 4.52
N PRO A 80 18.35 1.29 5.50
CA PRO A 80 19.77 1.36 5.87
C PRO A 80 20.40 0.03 6.28
N ALA A 81 19.60 -0.89 6.87
CA ALA A 81 20.11 -2.21 7.26
C ALA A 81 20.27 -3.18 6.08
N VAL A 82 19.79 -2.83 4.88
CA VAL A 82 19.94 -3.63 3.66
C VAL A 82 20.87 -2.92 2.67
N ASN A 83 20.45 -1.85 2.09
CA ASN A 83 21.12 -0.90 1.18
C ASN A 83 22.46 -1.37 0.57
N GLY A 84 22.41 -2.38 -0.26
CA GLY A 84 23.59 -3.00 -0.88
C GLY A 84 24.18 -4.17 -0.10
N GLY A 85 23.80 -4.37 1.15
CA GLY A 85 24.25 -5.49 1.98
C GLY A 85 23.75 -6.84 1.49
N GLY A 86 22.52 -6.90 0.95
CA GLY A 86 21.98 -8.11 0.34
C GLY A 86 22.76 -8.53 -0.91
N ILE A 87 23.06 -7.57 -1.78
CA ILE A 87 23.92 -7.79 -2.97
C ILE A 87 25.30 -8.29 -2.54
N ALA A 88 25.91 -7.66 -1.54
CA ALA A 88 27.24 -8.04 -1.04
C ALA A 88 27.21 -9.46 -0.45
N ALA A 89 26.22 -9.81 0.35
CA ALA A 89 26.07 -11.13 0.95
C ALA A 89 25.91 -12.24 -0.10
N LEU A 90 25.06 -12.02 -1.12
CA LEU A 90 24.86 -12.97 -2.20
C LEU A 90 26.15 -13.19 -3.03
N ARG A 91 26.87 -12.12 -3.36
CA ARG A 91 28.16 -12.20 -4.06
C ARG A 91 29.22 -12.93 -3.24
N ALA A 92 29.30 -12.67 -1.95
CA ALA A 92 30.21 -13.36 -1.04
C ALA A 92 29.92 -14.87 -0.94
N ALA A 93 28.66 -15.27 -1.14
CA ALA A 93 28.24 -16.66 -1.24
C ALA A 93 28.50 -17.30 -2.64
N GLY A 94 29.13 -16.59 -3.58
CA GLY A 94 29.43 -17.07 -4.92
C GLY A 94 28.29 -16.99 -5.93
N ILE A 95 27.19 -16.29 -5.59
CA ILE A 95 26.04 -16.11 -6.48
C ILE A 95 26.29 -14.95 -7.45
N ALA A 96 26.02 -15.14 -8.73
CA ALA A 96 26.08 -14.07 -9.72
C ALA A 96 24.92 -13.07 -9.47
N VAL A 97 25.24 -11.78 -9.28
CA VAL A 97 24.22 -10.75 -8.98
C VAL A 97 24.28 -9.62 -9.99
N GLU A 98 23.16 -9.38 -10.65
CA GLU A 98 22.90 -8.23 -11.52
C GLU A 98 21.83 -7.32 -10.89
N ALA A 99 21.92 -6.02 -11.11
CA ALA A 99 20.95 -5.05 -10.62
C ALA A 99 20.60 -4.02 -11.69
N GLY A 100 19.36 -3.49 -11.62
CA GLY A 100 18.88 -2.44 -12.51
C GLY A 100 17.94 -2.90 -13.63
N LEU A 101 17.64 -4.17 -13.75
CA LEU A 101 16.66 -4.65 -14.74
C LEU A 101 15.26 -4.16 -14.35
N CYS A 102 14.58 -3.42 -15.25
CA CYS A 102 13.28 -2.79 -14.99
C CYS A 102 13.28 -1.89 -13.75
N GLU A 103 14.40 -1.22 -13.45
CA GLU A 103 14.55 -0.41 -12.23
C GLU A 103 13.46 0.66 -12.09
N ARG A 104 13.16 1.36 -13.18
CA ARG A 104 12.14 2.43 -13.16
C ARG A 104 10.76 1.93 -12.75
N GLU A 105 10.38 0.76 -13.22
CA GLU A 105 9.11 0.10 -12.88
C GLU A 105 9.10 -0.37 -11.42
N ALA A 106 10.19 -0.95 -10.97
CA ALA A 106 10.37 -1.40 -9.59
C ALA A 106 10.36 -0.23 -8.59
N LEU A 107 11.00 0.90 -8.94
CA LEU A 107 10.97 2.13 -8.13
C LEU A 107 9.54 2.69 -8.00
N ARG A 108 8.73 2.64 -9.06
CA ARG A 108 7.30 3.02 -9.00
C ARG A 108 6.49 2.08 -8.11
N LEU A 109 6.74 0.78 -8.23
CA LEU A 109 6.06 -0.26 -7.44
C LEU A 109 6.34 -0.10 -5.94
N THR A 110 7.58 0.24 -5.58
CA THR A 110 8.05 0.39 -4.21
C THR A 110 7.99 1.82 -3.68
N ALA A 111 7.47 2.80 -4.46
CA ALA A 111 7.45 4.21 -4.11
C ALA A 111 6.86 4.51 -2.70
N PRO A 112 5.76 3.89 -2.25
CA PRO A 112 5.24 4.13 -0.90
C PRO A 112 6.24 3.77 0.20
N PHE A 113 6.89 2.61 0.08
CA PHE A 113 7.91 2.14 1.01
C PHE A 113 9.14 3.06 1.00
N ARG A 114 9.64 3.38 -0.20
CA ARG A 114 10.79 4.28 -0.35
C ARG A 114 10.53 5.65 0.25
N THR A 115 9.37 6.25 -0.01
CA THR A 115 9.00 7.56 0.55
C THR A 115 8.97 7.52 2.08
N LEU A 116 8.46 6.43 2.66
CA LEU A 116 8.44 6.26 4.12
C LEU A 116 9.85 6.14 4.68
N VAL A 117 10.72 5.34 4.05
CA VAL A 117 12.09 5.09 4.53
C VAL A 117 12.98 6.32 4.35
N GLU A 118 12.97 6.91 3.17
CA GLU A 118 13.89 8.01 2.78
C GLU A 118 13.41 9.36 3.30
N ALA A 119 12.12 9.67 3.14
CA ALA A 119 11.56 10.98 3.45
C ALA A 119 10.81 11.03 4.80
N LYS A 120 10.65 9.91 5.51
CA LYS A 120 9.93 9.79 6.78
C LYS A 120 8.50 10.37 6.75
N ARG A 121 7.85 10.28 5.62
CA ARG A 121 6.49 10.75 5.40
C ARG A 121 5.66 9.73 4.60
N PRO A 122 4.32 9.75 4.71
CA PRO A 122 3.48 8.87 3.92
C PRO A 122 3.58 9.19 2.43
N TRP A 123 3.32 8.19 1.59
CA TRP A 123 3.04 8.37 0.17
C TRP A 123 1.60 8.88 0.01
N VAL A 124 1.45 10.07 -0.59
CA VAL A 124 0.15 10.70 -0.79
C VAL A 124 -0.30 10.53 -2.24
N ILE A 125 -1.51 10.01 -2.41
CA ILE A 125 -2.18 9.89 -3.70
C ILE A 125 -3.33 10.91 -3.73
N ALA A 126 -3.22 11.93 -4.57
CA ALA A 126 -4.31 12.85 -4.81
C ALA A 126 -5.28 12.27 -5.87
N LYS A 127 -6.59 12.25 -5.55
CA LYS A 127 -7.63 11.77 -6.45
C LYS A 127 -8.81 12.75 -6.49
N TRP A 128 -9.19 13.15 -7.66
CA TRP A 128 -10.41 13.90 -7.90
C TRP A 128 -11.12 13.38 -9.15
N ALA A 129 -12.42 13.67 -9.28
CA ALA A 129 -13.17 13.50 -10.51
C ALA A 129 -13.52 14.88 -11.04
N MET A 130 -13.24 15.12 -12.31
CA MET A 130 -13.53 16.40 -12.96
C MET A 130 -13.90 16.17 -14.42
N SER A 131 -14.66 17.10 -14.97
CA SER A 131 -14.94 17.18 -16.41
C SER A 131 -13.68 17.59 -17.19
N LEU A 132 -13.73 17.55 -18.51
CA LEU A 132 -12.60 17.91 -19.36
C LEU A 132 -12.15 19.37 -19.18
N ASP A 133 -13.09 20.27 -18.84
CA ASP A 133 -12.84 21.68 -18.53
C ASP A 133 -12.50 21.93 -17.04
N GLY A 134 -12.21 20.87 -16.26
CA GLY A 134 -11.73 20.95 -14.89
C GLY A 134 -12.79 21.22 -13.82
N ARG A 135 -14.09 21.00 -14.12
CA ARG A 135 -15.17 21.19 -13.15
C ARG A 135 -15.41 19.91 -12.34
N MET A 136 -15.63 20.06 -11.03
CA MET A 136 -15.95 18.97 -10.11
C MET A 136 -17.44 18.86 -9.81
N ALA A 137 -18.23 19.85 -10.20
CA ALA A 137 -19.69 19.88 -10.09
C ALA A 137 -20.26 20.87 -11.12
N THR A 138 -21.56 20.76 -11.38
CA THR A 138 -22.34 21.74 -12.15
C THR A 138 -22.50 23.04 -11.35
N ALA A 139 -23.02 24.10 -11.98
CA ALA A 139 -23.37 25.34 -11.28
C ALA A 139 -24.45 25.13 -10.19
N SER A 140 -25.28 24.10 -10.32
CA SER A 140 -26.29 23.69 -9.31
C SER A 140 -25.70 22.82 -8.20
N GLY A 141 -24.40 22.50 -8.24
CA GLY A 141 -23.74 21.63 -7.25
C GLY A 141 -23.85 20.13 -7.49
N GLU A 142 -24.47 19.71 -8.61
CA GLU A 142 -24.58 18.29 -8.95
C GLU A 142 -23.22 17.73 -9.42
N SER A 143 -22.78 16.62 -8.81
CA SER A 143 -21.47 15.98 -9.07
C SER A 143 -21.56 14.50 -9.44
N ARG A 144 -22.76 13.91 -9.52
CA ARG A 144 -22.96 12.48 -9.77
C ARG A 144 -23.60 12.25 -11.15
N TRP A 145 -22.96 11.48 -12.06
CA TRP A 145 -21.63 10.87 -12.01
C TRP A 145 -20.74 11.50 -13.07
N ILE A 146 -19.60 12.05 -12.68
CA ILE A 146 -18.61 12.62 -13.61
C ILE A 146 -17.77 11.50 -14.23
N SER A 147 -17.44 10.46 -13.44
CA SER A 147 -16.61 9.33 -13.88
C SER A 147 -17.44 8.09 -14.22
N SER A 148 -16.95 7.26 -15.15
CA SER A 148 -17.56 6.00 -15.53
C SER A 148 -17.57 4.96 -14.40
N ALA A 149 -18.34 3.87 -14.55
CA ALA A 149 -18.38 2.76 -13.61
C ALA A 149 -17.00 2.10 -13.46
N GLU A 150 -16.29 1.89 -14.57
CA GLU A 150 -14.95 1.30 -14.61
C GLU A 150 -13.94 2.17 -13.83
N SER A 151 -13.99 3.48 -14.00
CA SER A 151 -13.16 4.42 -13.24
C SER A 151 -13.45 4.35 -11.74
N ARG A 152 -14.72 4.21 -11.35
CA ARG A 152 -15.09 4.04 -9.94
C ARG A 152 -14.64 2.70 -9.38
N ALA A 153 -14.67 1.62 -10.16
CA ALA A 153 -14.11 0.32 -9.77
C ALA A 153 -12.60 0.40 -9.49
N ILE A 154 -11.85 1.14 -10.33
CA ILE A 154 -10.41 1.41 -10.06
C ILE A 154 -10.23 2.13 -8.72
N VAL A 155 -11.08 3.12 -8.41
CA VAL A 155 -11.02 3.84 -7.13
C VAL A 155 -11.31 2.91 -5.95
N HIS A 156 -12.27 1.97 -6.07
CA HIS A 156 -12.55 0.99 -5.02
C HIS A 156 -11.37 0.03 -4.81
N ARG A 157 -10.72 -0.45 -5.87
CA ARG A 157 -9.49 -1.24 -5.76
C ARG A 157 -8.36 -0.44 -5.11
N LEU A 158 -8.20 0.85 -5.46
CA LEU A 158 -7.20 1.72 -4.82
C LEU A 158 -7.46 1.87 -3.33
N ARG A 159 -8.72 2.09 -2.92
CA ARG A 159 -9.09 2.16 -1.49
C ARG A 159 -8.76 0.89 -0.71
N GLY A 160 -8.83 -0.29 -1.34
CA GLY A 160 -8.41 -1.55 -0.72
C GLY A 160 -6.89 -1.69 -0.51
N ARG A 161 -6.08 -0.76 -1.04
CA ARG A 161 -4.61 -0.80 -1.00
C ARG A 161 -3.97 0.30 -0.15
N VAL A 162 -4.74 1.32 0.23
CA VAL A 162 -4.24 2.44 1.05
C VAL A 162 -4.55 2.21 2.53
N ASP A 163 -3.75 2.80 3.40
CA ASP A 163 -3.94 2.70 4.86
C ASP A 163 -4.98 3.72 5.36
N ALA A 164 -5.11 4.86 4.68
CA ALA A 164 -6.08 5.89 5.04
C ALA A 164 -6.63 6.60 3.80
N ILE A 165 -7.86 7.13 3.92
CA ILE A 165 -8.46 8.05 2.97
C ILE A 165 -8.82 9.35 3.69
N VAL A 166 -8.41 10.48 3.11
CA VAL A 166 -8.62 11.81 3.70
C VAL A 166 -9.57 12.61 2.81
N VAL A 167 -10.57 13.24 3.42
CA VAL A 167 -11.46 14.20 2.74
C VAL A 167 -11.62 15.45 3.59
N GLY A 168 -11.90 16.58 2.96
CA GLY A 168 -12.34 17.79 3.64
C GLY A 168 -13.80 17.70 4.06
N ILE A 169 -14.18 18.48 5.07
CA ILE A 169 -15.56 18.53 5.55
C ILE A 169 -16.57 18.92 4.45
N GLY A 170 -16.18 19.75 3.50
CA GLY A 170 -17.04 20.10 2.36
C GLY A 170 -17.49 18.89 1.58
N THR A 171 -16.58 17.96 1.27
CA THR A 171 -16.91 16.70 0.59
C THR A 171 -17.79 15.81 1.46
N ALA A 172 -17.51 15.72 2.77
CA ALA A 172 -18.32 14.91 3.68
C ALA A 172 -19.76 15.42 3.77
N LEU A 173 -19.97 16.74 3.80
CA LEU A 173 -21.30 17.35 3.85
C LEU A 173 -22.07 17.24 2.52
N ALA A 174 -21.38 17.41 1.39
CA ALA A 174 -22.01 17.37 0.07
C ALA A 174 -22.41 15.97 -0.36
N ASP A 175 -21.54 14.97 -0.10
CA ASP A 175 -21.69 13.63 -0.66
C ASP A 175 -22.21 12.59 0.33
N ASP A 176 -22.15 12.86 1.64
CA ASP A 176 -22.38 11.90 2.75
C ASP A 176 -21.79 10.50 2.41
N PRO A 177 -20.48 10.41 2.16
CA PRO A 177 -19.86 9.21 1.62
C PRO A 177 -19.59 8.16 2.69
N LEU A 178 -19.52 6.87 2.32
CA LEU A 178 -19.00 5.83 3.22
C LEU A 178 -17.47 5.78 3.24
N LEU A 179 -16.81 6.13 2.16
CA LEU A 179 -15.35 6.05 1.96
C LEU A 179 -14.74 4.65 2.13
N THR A 180 -15.54 3.60 2.07
CA THR A 180 -15.08 2.21 2.17
C THR A 180 -14.59 1.68 0.83
N ALA A 181 -13.71 0.68 0.87
CA ALA A 181 -13.38 -0.13 -0.30
C ALA A 181 -14.53 -1.13 -0.55
N ARG A 182 -14.96 -1.24 -1.80
CA ARG A 182 -16.01 -2.17 -2.25
C ARG A 182 -15.61 -2.68 -3.64
N PRO A 183 -14.69 -3.67 -3.71
CA PRO A 183 -14.30 -4.25 -4.99
C PRO A 183 -15.49 -4.99 -5.61
N ASP A 184 -15.67 -4.84 -6.91
CA ASP A 184 -16.82 -5.42 -7.64
C ASP A 184 -16.74 -6.94 -7.77
N ASP A 185 -15.54 -7.51 -7.58
CA ASP A 185 -15.25 -8.94 -7.63
C ASP A 185 -15.53 -9.68 -6.32
N GLY A 186 -16.07 -9.00 -5.30
CA GLY A 186 -16.32 -9.57 -3.98
C GLY A 186 -15.06 -9.95 -3.21
N ALA A 187 -13.88 -9.61 -3.72
CA ALA A 187 -12.62 -9.87 -3.03
C ALA A 187 -12.62 -9.23 -1.65
N ALA A 188 -12.26 -10.01 -0.65
CA ALA A 188 -12.08 -9.48 0.71
C ALA A 188 -11.03 -8.36 0.66
N THR A 189 -11.37 -7.20 1.22
CA THR A 189 -10.39 -6.14 1.39
C THR A 189 -9.46 -6.54 2.53
N PRO A 190 -8.17 -6.81 2.27
CA PRO A 190 -7.26 -7.34 3.29
C PRO A 190 -6.95 -6.32 4.39
N ARG A 191 -7.32 -5.07 4.20
CA ARG A 191 -7.07 -3.97 5.14
C ARG A 191 -8.32 -3.16 5.40
N GLN A 192 -8.56 -2.87 6.68
CA GLN A 192 -9.52 -1.87 7.11
C GLN A 192 -8.84 -0.50 7.07
N LEU A 193 -9.15 0.31 6.06
CA LEU A 193 -8.60 1.66 5.93
C LEU A 193 -9.17 2.61 6.98
N VAL A 194 -8.38 3.58 7.42
CA VAL A 194 -8.84 4.66 8.30
C VAL A 194 -9.46 5.77 7.45
N ARG A 195 -10.68 6.17 7.76
CA ARG A 195 -11.37 7.29 7.13
C ARG A 195 -11.06 8.56 7.92
N ILE A 196 -10.54 9.60 7.27
CA ILE A 196 -10.13 10.84 7.93
C ILE A 196 -10.90 12.00 7.34
N VAL A 197 -11.54 12.80 8.20
CA VAL A 197 -12.20 14.03 7.81
C VAL A 197 -11.47 15.23 8.41
N LEU A 198 -11.04 16.15 7.55
CA LEU A 198 -10.46 17.43 7.99
C LEU A 198 -11.61 18.42 8.23
N ASP A 199 -11.89 18.73 9.50
CA ASP A 199 -13.06 19.50 9.92
C ASP A 199 -12.73 20.49 11.03
N SER A 200 -12.10 21.59 10.71
CA SER A 200 -11.58 22.57 11.67
C SER A 200 -12.62 23.05 12.73
N HIS A 201 -13.91 22.97 12.44
CA HIS A 201 -14.98 23.48 13.31
C HIS A 201 -15.94 22.41 13.83
N ALA A 202 -15.60 21.11 13.69
CA ALA A 202 -16.45 20.00 14.11
C ALA A 202 -17.90 20.10 13.55
N ARG A 203 -18.02 20.27 12.22
CA ARG A 203 -19.31 20.42 11.53
C ARG A 203 -19.90 19.09 11.04
N LEU A 204 -19.15 17.99 11.12
CA LEU A 204 -19.59 16.68 10.66
C LEU A 204 -20.84 16.26 11.46
N PRO A 205 -21.99 16.02 10.79
CA PRO A 205 -23.22 15.66 11.50
C PRO A 205 -23.11 14.28 12.16
N PRO A 206 -23.59 14.09 13.39
CA PRO A 206 -23.70 12.77 14.02
C PRO A 206 -24.52 11.77 13.19
N ALA A 207 -25.51 12.24 12.43
CA ALA A 207 -26.34 11.43 11.55
C ALA A 207 -25.66 11.05 10.22
N SER A 208 -24.43 11.56 9.92
CA SER A 208 -23.74 11.22 8.69
C SER A 208 -23.35 9.73 8.64
N ARG A 209 -23.33 9.17 7.44
CA ARG A 209 -22.95 7.75 7.23
C ARG A 209 -21.55 7.45 7.75
N LEU A 210 -20.63 8.40 7.71
CA LEU A 210 -19.28 8.27 8.27
C LEU A 210 -19.34 8.01 9.77
N VAL A 211 -20.13 8.79 10.52
CA VAL A 211 -20.28 8.65 11.99
C VAL A 211 -21.05 7.37 12.32
N GLN A 212 -22.20 7.14 11.69
CA GLN A 212 -23.05 5.98 11.95
C GLN A 212 -22.35 4.63 11.74
N THR A 213 -21.34 4.59 10.89
CA THR A 213 -20.54 3.38 10.61
C THR A 213 -19.16 3.38 11.28
N ALA A 214 -18.91 4.27 12.23
CA ALA A 214 -17.58 4.43 12.84
C ALA A 214 -17.14 3.21 13.67
N ARG A 215 -18.10 2.46 14.21
CA ARG A 215 -17.82 1.23 14.98
C ARG A 215 -17.35 0.08 14.08
N GLU A 216 -17.82 0.04 12.83
CA GLU A 216 -17.45 -1.00 11.85
C GLU A 216 -16.22 -0.58 11.04
N HIS A 217 -16.12 0.71 10.73
CA HIS A 217 -15.05 1.26 9.89
C HIS A 217 -14.39 2.44 10.62
N PRO A 218 -13.10 2.36 10.96
CA PRO A 218 -12.41 3.39 11.72
C PRO A 218 -12.57 4.79 11.10
N LEU A 219 -12.98 5.75 11.94
CA LEU A 219 -13.13 7.15 11.57
C LEU A 219 -12.29 8.02 12.49
N LEU A 220 -11.54 8.95 11.91
CA LEU A 220 -10.83 10.03 12.61
C LEU A 220 -11.37 11.36 12.08
N VAL A 221 -11.76 12.25 12.97
CA VAL A 221 -12.11 13.62 12.62
C VAL A 221 -11.05 14.55 13.20
N ALA A 222 -10.26 15.17 12.32
CA ALA A 222 -9.26 16.15 12.72
C ALA A 222 -9.93 17.52 12.86
N VAL A 223 -9.99 18.03 14.09
CA VAL A 223 -10.62 19.31 14.41
C VAL A 223 -9.58 20.35 14.80
N GLY A 224 -9.88 21.63 14.55
CA GLY A 224 -9.04 22.74 14.98
C GLY A 224 -9.26 23.10 16.45
N PRO A 225 -8.32 23.87 17.05
CA PRO A 225 -8.42 24.30 18.46
C PRO A 225 -9.66 25.16 18.72
N GLU A 226 -10.14 25.87 17.73
CA GLU A 226 -11.32 26.74 17.78
C GLU A 226 -12.66 25.99 17.63
N ALA A 227 -12.63 24.65 17.50
CA ALA A 227 -13.88 23.88 17.40
C ALA A 227 -14.68 23.95 18.70
N PRO A 228 -16.01 24.19 18.65
CA PRO A 228 -16.84 24.24 19.85
C PRO A 228 -16.74 22.96 20.68
N ALA A 229 -16.51 23.10 21.98
CA ALA A 229 -16.30 21.96 22.89
C ALA A 229 -17.47 20.97 22.86
N GLU A 230 -18.72 21.47 22.84
CA GLU A 230 -19.91 20.64 22.76
C GLU A 230 -19.94 19.75 21.52
N ARG A 231 -19.61 20.32 20.34
CA ARG A 231 -19.56 19.55 19.09
C ARG A 231 -18.46 18.49 19.10
N ARG A 232 -17.29 18.82 19.67
CA ARG A 232 -16.20 17.84 19.85
C ARG A 232 -16.63 16.69 20.74
N GLN A 233 -17.30 16.99 21.88
CA GLN A 233 -17.79 15.98 22.81
C GLN A 233 -18.85 15.09 22.16
N THR A 234 -19.81 15.67 21.43
CA THR A 234 -20.83 14.91 20.70
C THR A 234 -20.20 13.94 19.69
N LEU A 235 -19.26 14.41 18.86
CA LEU A 235 -18.56 13.54 17.92
C LEU A 235 -17.74 12.47 18.64
N ALA A 236 -17.02 12.80 19.71
CA ALA A 236 -16.22 11.85 20.46
C ALA A 236 -17.06 10.72 21.09
N ALA A 237 -18.27 11.03 21.56
CA ALA A 237 -19.19 10.04 22.10
C ALA A 237 -19.66 9.02 21.03
N GLU A 238 -19.87 9.47 19.81
CA GLU A 238 -20.34 8.62 18.70
C GLU A 238 -19.23 7.78 18.07
N ILE A 239 -18.03 8.35 17.86
CA ILE A 239 -16.94 7.70 17.12
C ILE A 239 -15.90 7.01 18.01
N GLY A 240 -16.01 7.13 19.35
CA GLY A 240 -15.16 6.45 20.33
C GLY A 240 -13.79 7.10 20.62
N ARG A 241 -13.21 7.91 19.74
CA ARG A 241 -12.04 8.80 19.96
C ARG A 241 -11.97 9.84 18.84
N ALA A 242 -12.18 11.10 19.20
CA ALA A 242 -11.72 12.22 18.38
C ALA A 242 -10.27 12.53 18.78
N HIS A 243 -9.31 12.43 17.88
CA HIS A 243 -8.00 13.00 18.11
C HIS A 243 -8.03 14.47 17.69
N VAL A 244 -7.75 15.32 18.67
CA VAL A 244 -7.53 16.77 18.52
C VAL A 244 -6.08 16.99 18.08
#